data_83cc37214d4882c00a686a71d1b10caa
#
_entry.id   83cc37214d4882c00a686a71d1b10caa
#
_cell.length_a   1.000
_cell.length_b   1.000
_cell.length_c   1.000
_cell.angle_alpha   90.00
_cell.angle_beta   90.00
_cell.angle_gamma   90.00
#
_symmetry.space_group_name_H-M   'P 1'
#
loop_
_entity.id
_entity.type
_entity.pdbx_description
1 polymer ?
#
loop_
_entity_poly.entity_id
_entity_poly.type
_entity_poly.pdbx_seq_one_letter_code
_entity_poly.pdbx_strand_id
1 'polypeptide(L)'
;HSGLEWRGDNNGQFPSFLNNSVLSGTQCVLLEGHPSLNGHGNRISSACTGSIMLTDSHVNWSGLIDERAGAGSPTVLNLDGTSHLHLHQPVNVSASAAVLASGATLDVAWDLTVWVINNKSNGIPGASVNVTFTSFEPSLTLPTNYDGTLFLPDFISQRWTASGASGLNTVEIDCGYFSVENSTTATFGGDLVVYCHLPLANQAPFIRWTSPVDGAVYPSGAEVFFNASDTWDLDNDSMQFKWRSSLDDDIVAGCA
;
A
#
# COMPACT_ATOMS: atom_id res chain seq x y z
N HIS A 1 11.34 33.73 -16.44
CA HIS A 1 12.14 32.64 -15.90
C HIS A 1 11.44 31.35 -16.30
N SER A 2 12.18 30.44 -16.97
CA SER A 2 11.75 29.09 -17.28
C SER A 2 11.53 28.32 -15.98
N GLY A 3 10.55 27.42 -15.95
CA GLY A 3 10.42 26.44 -14.88
C GLY A 3 11.66 25.52 -14.81
N LEU A 4 11.50 24.34 -14.28
CA LEU A 4 12.59 23.36 -14.29
C LEU A 4 12.84 22.94 -15.74
N GLU A 5 13.95 23.38 -16.31
CA GLU A 5 14.44 22.92 -17.60
C GLU A 5 15.73 22.15 -17.39
N TRP A 6 15.73 20.88 -17.79
CA TRP A 6 16.90 20.04 -17.73
C TRP A 6 17.09 19.31 -19.05
N ARG A 7 18.19 19.62 -19.72
CA ARG A 7 18.60 18.90 -20.91
C ARG A 7 19.87 18.12 -20.61
N GLY A 8 19.88 16.84 -20.94
CA GLY A 8 21.08 16.02 -20.83
C GLY A 8 22.22 16.66 -21.62
N ASP A 9 23.26 17.03 -20.91
CA ASP A 9 24.54 17.26 -21.56
C ASP A 9 25.30 15.95 -21.64
N ASN A 10 26.24 15.86 -22.58
CA ASN A 10 27.03 14.65 -22.82
C ASN A 10 27.92 14.22 -21.64
N ASN A 11 27.82 14.84 -20.49
CA ASN A 11 28.60 14.58 -19.27
C ASN A 11 27.85 13.84 -18.17
N GLY A 12 26.56 13.53 -18.34
CA GLY A 12 25.86 12.49 -17.55
C GLY A 12 25.65 12.77 -16.06
N GLN A 13 25.80 13.99 -15.59
CA GLN A 13 25.49 14.33 -14.19
C GLN A 13 24.10 14.98 -14.07
N PHE A 14 23.09 14.14 -13.85
CA PHE A 14 21.73 14.58 -13.56
C PHE A 14 21.48 14.58 -12.04
N PRO A 15 20.68 15.50 -11.48
CA PRO A 15 20.18 15.36 -10.13
C PRO A 15 19.29 14.14 -10.07
N SER A 16 19.56 13.25 -9.15
CA SER A 16 18.70 12.07 -8.92
C SER A 16 17.47 12.40 -8.10
N PHE A 17 17.42 13.59 -7.45
CA PHE A 17 16.35 13.95 -6.54
C PHE A 17 15.91 15.41 -6.71
N LEU A 18 14.59 15.64 -6.69
CA LEU A 18 13.96 16.96 -6.64
C LEU A 18 12.82 16.91 -5.61
N ASN A 19 13.02 17.54 -4.44
CA ASN A 19 12.06 17.45 -3.34
C ASN A 19 11.56 18.83 -2.90
N ASN A 20 10.27 18.91 -2.54
CA ASN A 20 9.61 20.08 -1.96
C ASN A 20 9.84 21.36 -2.77
N SER A 21 9.90 21.24 -4.08
CA SER A 21 10.19 22.35 -4.99
C SER A 21 8.91 22.94 -5.56
N VAL A 22 8.90 24.26 -5.77
CA VAL A 22 7.83 24.95 -6.48
C VAL A 22 8.27 25.20 -7.91
N LEU A 23 7.57 24.57 -8.85
CA LEU A 23 7.85 24.67 -10.26
C LEU A 23 6.97 25.80 -10.87
N SER A 24 7.60 26.80 -11.45
CA SER A 24 6.91 27.98 -11.99
C SER A 24 7.58 28.48 -13.27
N GLY A 25 6.85 29.20 -14.10
CA GLY A 25 7.37 29.79 -15.33
C GLY A 25 6.53 29.50 -16.56
N THR A 26 7.01 29.88 -17.72
CA THR A 26 6.31 29.67 -18.99
C THR A 26 6.31 28.20 -19.45
N GLN A 27 7.30 27.43 -19.00
CA GLN A 27 7.35 25.99 -19.16
C GLN A 27 7.51 25.38 -17.75
N CYS A 28 6.60 24.52 -17.36
CA CYS A 28 6.56 24.01 -15.98
C CYS A 28 7.72 23.07 -15.68
N VAL A 29 7.87 22.06 -16.51
CA VAL A 29 8.94 21.07 -16.46
C VAL A 29 9.32 20.68 -17.87
N LEU A 30 10.60 20.66 -18.16
CA LEU A 30 11.17 20.07 -19.36
C LEU A 30 12.33 19.17 -18.94
N LEU A 31 12.18 17.87 -19.18
CA LEU A 31 13.24 16.88 -18.96
C LEU A 31 13.51 16.15 -20.27
N GLU A 32 14.76 16.12 -20.66
CA GLU A 32 15.21 15.54 -21.92
C GLU A 32 16.40 14.61 -21.67
N GLY A 33 16.25 13.33 -22.03
CA GLY A 33 17.29 12.32 -21.89
C GLY A 33 17.64 12.00 -20.42
N HIS A 34 16.71 12.17 -19.47
CA HIS A 34 16.96 11.96 -18.04
C HIS A 34 16.73 10.49 -17.65
N PRO A 35 17.79 9.72 -17.30
CA PRO A 35 17.66 8.28 -17.07
C PRO A 35 16.81 7.93 -15.83
N SER A 36 16.85 8.75 -14.79
CA SER A 36 16.04 8.56 -13.59
C SER A 36 16.00 9.84 -12.74
N LEU A 37 14.81 10.36 -12.47
CA LEU A 37 14.58 11.45 -11.52
C LEU A 37 13.53 11.01 -10.49
N ASN A 38 13.88 11.08 -9.22
CA ASN A 38 12.94 10.85 -8.14
C ASN A 38 12.54 12.19 -7.50
N GLY A 39 11.29 12.33 -7.11
CA GLY A 39 10.81 13.56 -6.49
C GLY A 39 9.74 13.29 -5.44
N HIS A 40 9.69 14.15 -4.43
CA HIS A 40 8.67 14.08 -3.39
C HIS A 40 8.16 15.49 -3.05
N GLY A 41 6.84 15.62 -2.89
CA GLY A 41 6.21 16.85 -2.40
C GLY A 41 6.40 18.06 -3.32
N ASN A 42 6.61 17.85 -4.63
CA ASN A 42 6.77 18.94 -5.58
C ASN A 42 5.42 19.58 -5.91
N ARG A 43 5.44 20.88 -6.20
CA ARG A 43 4.24 21.66 -6.51
C ARG A 43 4.40 22.38 -7.84
N ILE A 44 3.41 22.27 -8.70
CA ILE A 44 3.32 23.07 -9.92
C ILE A 44 2.52 24.33 -9.57
N SER A 45 3.19 25.47 -9.62
CA SER A 45 2.58 26.76 -9.28
C SER A 45 1.46 27.14 -10.26
N SER A 46 0.44 27.81 -9.76
CA SER A 46 -0.62 28.41 -10.58
C SER A 46 -0.09 29.41 -11.62
N ALA A 47 1.10 29.97 -11.41
CA ALA A 47 1.78 30.84 -12.37
C ALA A 47 2.43 30.07 -13.55
N CYS A 48 2.46 28.75 -13.49
CA CYS A 48 2.99 27.94 -14.57
C CYS A 48 1.96 27.76 -15.69
N THR A 49 2.24 28.32 -16.87
CA THR A 49 1.31 28.29 -18.02
C THR A 49 1.61 27.21 -19.02
N GLY A 50 2.73 26.50 -18.89
CA GLY A 50 3.17 25.47 -19.81
C GLY A 50 2.77 24.05 -19.38
N SER A 51 3.40 23.07 -20.00
CA SER A 51 3.21 21.65 -19.77
C SER A 51 4.37 21.05 -18.98
N ILE A 52 4.18 19.83 -18.49
CA ILE A 52 5.25 18.92 -18.13
C ILE A 52 5.63 18.17 -19.40
N MET A 53 6.86 18.32 -19.85
CA MET A 53 7.39 17.66 -21.03
C MET A 53 8.52 16.72 -20.63
N LEU A 54 8.37 15.46 -21.00
CA LEU A 54 9.38 14.43 -20.81
C LEU A 54 9.72 13.84 -22.18
N THR A 55 11.01 13.82 -22.50
CA THR A 55 11.54 13.17 -23.69
C THR A 55 12.62 12.20 -23.28
N ASP A 56 12.44 10.91 -23.61
CA ASP A 56 13.37 9.83 -23.24
C ASP A 56 13.80 9.87 -21.76
N SER A 57 12.84 10.15 -20.87
CA SER A 57 13.09 10.44 -19.46
C SER A 57 12.24 9.57 -18.54
N HIS A 58 12.82 9.11 -17.43
CA HIS A 58 12.15 8.33 -16.40
C HIS A 58 12.00 9.16 -15.13
N VAL A 59 10.77 9.35 -14.67
CA VAL A 59 10.46 10.21 -13.54
C VAL A 59 9.51 9.50 -12.58
N ASN A 60 9.90 9.45 -11.30
CA ASN A 60 9.06 8.95 -10.21
C ASN A 60 8.76 10.11 -9.25
N TRP A 61 7.52 10.54 -9.17
CA TRP A 61 7.10 11.59 -8.27
C TRP A 61 6.04 11.11 -7.28
N SER A 62 6.32 11.31 -6.00
CA SER A 62 5.38 11.10 -4.91
C SER A 62 4.86 12.44 -4.40
N GLY A 63 3.53 12.54 -4.22
CA GLY A 63 2.88 13.76 -3.70
C GLY A 63 3.04 14.99 -4.63
N LEU A 64 3.01 14.80 -5.95
CA LEU A 64 2.97 15.92 -6.87
C LEU A 64 1.64 16.67 -6.77
N ILE A 65 1.70 17.97 -6.54
CA ILE A 65 0.50 18.83 -6.44
C ILE A 65 0.46 19.80 -7.62
N ASP A 66 -0.64 19.77 -8.39
CA ASP A 66 -0.91 20.78 -9.41
C ASP A 66 -1.86 21.86 -8.88
N GLU A 67 -1.33 23.03 -8.61
CA GLU A 67 -2.10 24.19 -8.12
C GLU A 67 -2.93 24.87 -9.21
N ARG A 68 -2.72 24.54 -10.48
CA ARG A 68 -3.42 25.16 -11.62
C ARG A 68 -4.84 24.61 -11.81
N ALA A 69 -5.13 23.43 -11.28
CA ALA A 69 -6.44 22.75 -11.48
C ALA A 69 -7.63 23.58 -10.98
N GLY A 70 -7.42 24.48 -10.02
CA GLY A 70 -8.44 25.46 -9.59
C GLY A 70 -8.69 26.60 -10.56
N ALA A 71 -7.83 26.81 -11.56
CA ALA A 71 -7.90 27.90 -12.54
C ALA A 71 -8.50 27.46 -13.90
N GLY A 72 -9.02 26.23 -14.00
CA GLY A 72 -9.69 25.74 -15.21
C GLY A 72 -8.78 25.26 -16.34
N SER A 73 -7.49 25.20 -16.12
CA SER A 73 -6.54 24.66 -17.10
C SER A 73 -5.99 23.31 -16.59
N PRO A 74 -6.33 22.19 -17.24
CA PRO A 74 -5.78 20.90 -16.84
C PRO A 74 -4.27 20.87 -17.06
N THR A 75 -3.58 20.11 -16.20
CA THR A 75 -2.17 19.79 -16.41
C THR A 75 -2.00 19.10 -17.74
N VAL A 76 -1.26 19.70 -18.65
CA VAL A 76 -0.87 19.03 -19.88
C VAL A 76 0.42 18.29 -19.63
N LEU A 77 0.35 16.97 -19.65
CA LEU A 77 1.48 16.06 -19.60
C LEU A 77 1.82 15.63 -21.02
N ASN A 78 3.01 15.95 -21.48
CA ASN A 78 3.51 15.50 -22.78
C ASN A 78 4.68 14.57 -22.57
N LEU A 79 4.50 13.29 -22.86
CA LEU A 79 5.53 12.28 -22.76
C LEU A 79 5.87 11.78 -24.16
N ASP A 80 7.11 11.90 -24.53
CA ASP A 80 7.62 11.52 -25.85
C ASP A 80 8.67 10.41 -25.74
N GLY A 81 8.91 9.72 -26.86
CA GLY A 81 9.89 8.66 -26.95
C GLY A 81 9.61 7.48 -26.02
N THR A 82 10.59 7.11 -25.22
CA THR A 82 10.52 6.03 -24.22
C THR A 82 10.27 6.55 -22.80
N SER A 83 9.68 7.74 -22.67
CA SER A 83 9.47 8.38 -21.38
C SER A 83 8.52 7.58 -20.49
N HIS A 84 8.86 7.50 -19.21
CA HIS A 84 8.02 6.92 -18.17
C HIS A 84 7.83 7.93 -17.04
N LEU A 85 6.57 8.26 -16.74
CA LEU A 85 6.21 9.06 -15.60
C LEU A 85 5.39 8.20 -14.63
N HIS A 86 5.93 8.02 -13.43
CA HIS A 86 5.24 7.36 -12.34
C HIS A 86 4.82 8.41 -11.30
N LEU A 87 3.53 8.49 -11.01
CA LEU A 87 2.94 9.40 -10.05
C LEU A 87 2.32 8.64 -8.90
N HIS A 88 2.91 8.74 -7.72
CA HIS A 88 2.34 8.21 -6.49
C HIS A 88 1.63 9.34 -5.73
N GLN A 89 0.36 9.11 -5.37
CA GLN A 89 -0.49 10.08 -4.66
C GLN A 89 -0.52 11.49 -5.31
N PRO A 90 -0.78 11.60 -6.63
CA PRO A 90 -0.85 12.91 -7.27
C PRO A 90 -2.11 13.67 -6.83
N VAL A 91 -1.98 14.99 -6.64
CA VAL A 91 -3.09 15.86 -6.28
C VAL A 91 -3.40 16.80 -7.44
N ASN A 92 -4.65 16.80 -7.91
CA ASN A 92 -5.14 17.62 -9.01
C ASN A 92 -4.43 17.39 -10.36
N VAL A 93 -3.74 16.29 -10.55
CA VAL A 93 -3.11 15.91 -11.82
C VAL A 93 -4.08 15.07 -12.63
N SER A 94 -4.40 15.48 -13.85
CA SER A 94 -5.31 14.75 -14.72
C SER A 94 -4.53 13.89 -15.72
N ALA A 95 -4.45 12.59 -15.45
CA ALA A 95 -3.83 11.63 -16.37
C ALA A 95 -4.58 11.56 -17.73
N SER A 96 -5.89 11.78 -17.74
CA SER A 96 -6.70 11.76 -18.97
C SER A 96 -6.39 12.92 -19.93
N ALA A 97 -5.71 13.97 -19.46
CA ALA A 97 -5.25 15.08 -20.29
C ALA A 97 -3.82 14.87 -20.82
N ALA A 98 -3.21 13.72 -20.55
CA ALA A 98 -1.86 13.42 -21.00
C ALA A 98 -1.82 13.14 -22.52
N VAL A 99 -0.81 13.67 -23.18
CA VAL A 99 -0.46 13.35 -24.57
C VAL A 99 0.77 12.43 -24.52
N LEU A 100 0.57 11.20 -24.94
CA LEU A 100 1.59 10.15 -24.88
C LEU A 100 1.98 9.71 -26.28
N ALA A 101 3.27 9.75 -26.59
CA ALA A 101 3.79 9.17 -27.81
C ALA A 101 3.87 7.64 -27.70
N SER A 102 4.08 6.98 -28.83
CA SER A 102 4.29 5.53 -28.87
C SER A 102 5.54 5.17 -28.09
N GLY A 103 5.38 4.29 -27.11
CA GLY A 103 6.46 3.86 -26.20
C GLY A 103 6.48 4.59 -24.85
N ALA A 104 5.83 5.75 -24.75
CA ALA A 104 5.69 6.46 -23.47
C ALA A 104 4.61 5.84 -22.57
N THR A 105 4.83 5.89 -21.27
CA THR A 105 3.88 5.41 -20.25
C THR A 105 3.72 6.41 -19.13
N LEU A 106 2.49 6.48 -18.60
CA LEU A 106 2.16 7.22 -17.39
C LEU A 106 1.46 6.28 -16.40
N ASP A 107 2.05 6.08 -15.25
CA ASP A 107 1.46 5.31 -14.16
C ASP A 107 0.95 6.23 -13.06
N VAL A 108 -0.24 5.93 -12.55
CA VAL A 108 -0.83 6.59 -11.37
C VAL A 108 -0.98 5.54 -10.27
N ALA A 109 -0.37 5.80 -9.13
CA ALA A 109 -0.32 4.89 -8.00
C ALA A 109 -0.88 5.52 -6.72
N TRP A 110 -1.44 4.67 -5.86
CA TRP A 110 -2.01 5.01 -4.55
C TRP A 110 -1.63 3.94 -3.54
N ASP A 111 -1.80 4.23 -2.27
CA ASP A 111 -1.64 3.21 -1.24
C ASP A 111 -2.92 2.38 -1.09
N LEU A 112 -2.75 1.06 -0.97
CA LEU A 112 -3.84 0.13 -0.68
C LEU A 112 -3.64 -0.52 0.68
N THR A 113 -4.63 -0.39 1.55
CA THR A 113 -4.71 -1.11 2.82
C THR A 113 -5.90 -2.06 2.79
N VAL A 114 -5.65 -3.34 3.03
CA VAL A 114 -6.70 -4.35 3.17
C VAL A 114 -6.78 -4.76 4.63
N TRP A 115 -7.98 -4.68 5.21
CA TRP A 115 -8.30 -5.22 6.52
C TRP A 115 -9.10 -6.49 6.35
N VAL A 116 -8.56 -7.62 6.79
CA VAL A 116 -9.32 -8.87 6.88
C VAL A 116 -9.84 -9.01 8.29
N ILE A 117 -11.16 -9.00 8.44
CA ILE A 117 -11.83 -8.96 9.75
C ILE A 117 -12.90 -10.04 9.86
N ASN A 118 -13.14 -10.48 11.09
CA ASN A 118 -14.20 -11.42 11.42
C ASN A 118 -15.54 -10.71 11.66
N ASN A 119 -16.58 -11.48 12.04
CA ASN A 119 -17.93 -10.96 12.34
C ASN A 119 -17.98 -9.98 13.52
N LYS A 120 -16.95 -9.95 14.38
CA LYS A 120 -16.83 -9.03 15.51
C LYS A 120 -15.93 -7.82 15.19
N SER A 121 -15.56 -7.64 13.92
CA SER A 121 -14.63 -6.62 13.44
C SER A 121 -13.20 -6.73 13.99
N ASN A 122 -12.81 -7.90 14.47
CA ASN A 122 -11.42 -8.18 14.86
C ASN A 122 -10.60 -8.55 13.63
N GLY A 123 -9.37 -8.05 13.57
CA GLY A 123 -8.44 -8.40 12.50
C GLY A 123 -8.03 -9.88 12.56
N ILE A 124 -7.83 -10.48 11.40
CA ILE A 124 -7.44 -11.89 11.26
C ILE A 124 -5.99 -11.97 10.81
N PRO A 125 -5.05 -12.26 11.73
CA PRO A 125 -3.63 -12.41 11.40
C PRO A 125 -3.38 -13.61 10.49
N GLY A 126 -2.47 -13.44 9.51
CA GLY A 126 -2.08 -14.52 8.61
C GLY A 126 -3.17 -14.95 7.63
N ALA A 127 -4.26 -14.18 7.49
CA ALA A 127 -5.23 -14.41 6.44
C ALA A 127 -4.57 -14.21 5.07
N SER A 128 -4.86 -15.08 4.12
CA SER A 128 -4.39 -14.91 2.75
C SER A 128 -5.19 -13.83 2.05
N VAL A 129 -4.51 -12.88 1.43
CA VAL A 129 -5.13 -11.84 0.60
C VAL A 129 -4.54 -11.95 -0.80
N ASN A 130 -5.40 -12.23 -1.77
CA ASN A 130 -5.06 -12.19 -3.19
C ASN A 130 -5.62 -10.92 -3.79
N VAL A 131 -4.75 -10.10 -4.35
CA VAL A 131 -5.09 -8.84 -5.01
C VAL A 131 -4.94 -9.05 -6.51
N THR A 132 -6.05 -9.00 -7.23
CA THR A 132 -6.09 -9.23 -8.67
C THR A 132 -6.30 -7.93 -9.42
N PHE A 133 -5.42 -7.70 -10.37
CA PHE A 133 -5.44 -6.57 -11.29
C PHE A 133 -6.12 -6.96 -12.59
N THR A 134 -6.86 -6.04 -13.14
CA THR A 134 -7.66 -6.36 -14.31
C THR A 134 -6.89 -6.37 -15.63
N SER A 135 -5.64 -5.87 -15.70
CA SER A 135 -5.04 -5.72 -17.04
C SER A 135 -3.52 -5.65 -17.21
N PHE A 136 -2.70 -5.34 -16.21
CA PHE A 136 -1.26 -5.11 -16.48
C PHE A 136 -0.29 -5.55 -15.39
N GLU A 137 -0.76 -5.89 -14.21
CA GLU A 137 0.05 -6.41 -13.13
C GLU A 137 -0.35 -7.85 -12.80
N PRO A 138 0.59 -8.72 -12.42
CA PRO A 138 0.27 -10.06 -11.97
C PRO A 138 -0.50 -10.02 -10.64
N SER A 139 -1.37 -10.98 -10.42
CA SER A 139 -2.02 -11.16 -9.12
C SER A 139 -0.99 -11.35 -8.02
N LEU A 140 -1.22 -10.71 -6.88
CA LEU A 140 -0.33 -10.76 -5.73
C LEU A 140 -1.04 -11.43 -4.56
N THR A 141 -0.46 -12.48 -4.00
CA THR A 141 -1.00 -13.15 -2.81
C THR A 141 -0.05 -12.99 -1.63
N LEU A 142 -0.53 -12.35 -0.56
CA LEU A 142 0.24 -12.09 0.66
C LEU A 142 -0.60 -12.35 1.92
N PRO A 143 0.03 -12.71 3.04
CA PRO A 143 -0.66 -12.82 4.32
C PRO A 143 -0.84 -11.44 4.96
N THR A 144 -1.88 -11.32 5.79
CA THR A 144 -2.06 -10.17 6.68
C THR A 144 -1.06 -10.19 7.83
N ASN A 145 -0.79 -9.00 8.36
CA ASN A 145 0.01 -8.79 9.57
C ASN A 145 -0.71 -9.31 10.84
N TYR A 146 -0.06 -9.14 11.98
CA TYR A 146 -0.58 -9.54 13.30
C TYR A 146 -1.90 -8.85 13.71
N ASP A 147 -2.22 -7.72 13.12
CA ASP A 147 -3.45 -6.96 13.34
C ASP A 147 -4.54 -7.21 12.28
N GLY A 148 -4.30 -8.13 11.35
CA GLY A 148 -5.22 -8.45 10.26
C GLY A 148 -5.12 -7.50 9.05
N THR A 149 -4.08 -6.67 8.99
CA THR A 149 -3.87 -5.74 7.87
C THR A 149 -2.87 -6.26 6.85
N LEU A 150 -3.08 -5.88 5.59
CA LEU A 150 -2.08 -5.92 4.52
C LEU A 150 -1.96 -4.50 3.95
N PHE A 151 -0.74 -3.95 3.98
CA PHE A 151 -0.44 -2.65 3.41
C PHE A 151 0.42 -2.81 2.16
N LEU A 152 -0.05 -2.27 1.05
CA LEU A 152 0.62 -2.24 -0.25
C LEU A 152 0.84 -0.79 -0.66
N PRO A 153 2.03 -0.25 -0.42
CA PRO A 153 2.36 1.10 -0.86
C PRO A 153 2.57 1.16 -2.36
N ASP A 154 2.35 2.32 -2.93
CA ASP A 154 2.70 2.63 -4.32
C ASP A 154 2.07 1.68 -5.36
N PHE A 155 0.80 1.37 -5.15
CA PHE A 155 0.02 0.44 -5.95
C PHE A 155 -0.45 1.12 -7.24
N ILE A 156 -0.01 0.63 -8.42
CA ILE A 156 -0.41 1.21 -9.70
C ILE A 156 -1.89 0.91 -9.96
N SER A 157 -2.72 1.93 -9.89
CA SER A 157 -4.16 1.84 -10.14
C SER A 157 -4.53 2.06 -11.61
N GLN A 158 -3.72 2.81 -12.33
CA GLN A 158 -3.91 3.12 -13.75
C GLN A 158 -2.58 3.19 -14.48
N ARG A 159 -2.58 2.67 -15.70
CA ARG A 159 -1.51 2.89 -16.67
C ARG A 159 -2.09 3.51 -17.94
N TRP A 160 -1.47 4.58 -18.40
CA TRP A 160 -1.81 5.27 -19.64
C TRP A 160 -0.70 5.06 -20.66
N THR A 161 -1.10 4.84 -21.89
CA THR A 161 -0.21 4.70 -23.05
C THR A 161 -0.76 5.51 -24.21
N ALA A 162 -0.08 5.56 -25.33
CA ALA A 162 -0.58 6.22 -26.55
C ALA A 162 -1.93 5.65 -27.05
N SER A 163 -2.25 4.41 -26.69
CA SER A 163 -3.54 3.78 -27.02
C SER A 163 -4.68 4.10 -26.03
N GLY A 164 -4.40 4.86 -25.00
CA GLY A 164 -5.33 5.22 -23.92
C GLY A 164 -5.02 4.57 -22.59
N ALA A 165 -5.98 4.66 -21.66
CA ALA A 165 -5.84 4.04 -20.34
C ALA A 165 -5.99 2.54 -20.44
N SER A 166 -5.12 1.82 -19.73
CA SER A 166 -5.30 0.41 -19.39
C SER A 166 -5.46 0.30 -17.88
N GLY A 167 -6.42 -0.47 -17.45
CA GLY A 167 -6.82 -0.58 -16.04
C GLY A 167 -8.10 0.21 -15.73
N LEU A 168 -8.90 -0.36 -14.86
CA LEU A 168 -10.23 0.18 -14.54
C LEU A 168 -10.28 0.92 -13.21
N ASN A 169 -9.18 1.34 -12.64
CA ASN A 169 -9.14 1.81 -11.25
C ASN A 169 -9.76 0.81 -10.25
N THR A 170 -10.11 -0.38 -10.70
CA THR A 170 -10.83 -1.37 -9.90
C THR A 170 -9.91 -2.54 -9.61
N VAL A 171 -9.89 -2.95 -8.37
CA VAL A 171 -9.16 -4.09 -7.87
C VAL A 171 -10.14 -5.11 -7.31
N GLU A 172 -9.91 -6.38 -7.58
CA GLU A 172 -10.59 -7.49 -6.94
C GLU A 172 -9.67 -8.02 -5.83
N ILE A 173 -10.26 -8.21 -4.65
CA ILE A 173 -9.56 -8.64 -3.45
C ILE A 173 -10.26 -9.87 -2.93
N ASP A 174 -9.57 -11.02 -3.04
CA ASP A 174 -10.00 -12.27 -2.44
C ASP A 174 -9.28 -12.45 -1.11
N CYS A 175 -10.00 -12.69 -0.05
CA CYS A 175 -9.41 -12.99 1.24
C CYS A 175 -9.85 -14.37 1.72
N GLY A 176 -8.95 -15.07 2.39
CA GLY A 176 -9.20 -16.41 2.87
C GLY A 176 -8.48 -16.69 4.18
N TYR A 177 -9.10 -17.49 5.02
CA TYR A 177 -8.51 -18.04 6.24
C TYR A 177 -9.05 -19.46 6.47
N PHE A 178 -8.15 -20.45 6.50
CA PHE A 178 -8.51 -21.87 6.42
C PHE A 178 -9.39 -22.15 5.20
N SER A 179 -10.61 -22.61 5.42
CA SER A 179 -11.60 -22.96 4.37
C SER A 179 -12.66 -21.90 4.13
N VAL A 180 -12.54 -20.73 4.79
CA VAL A 180 -13.48 -19.62 4.64
C VAL A 180 -12.87 -18.59 3.71
N GLU A 181 -13.61 -18.24 2.68
CA GLU A 181 -13.17 -17.28 1.66
C GLU A 181 -14.26 -16.23 1.44
N ASN A 182 -13.85 -15.05 1.04
CA ASN A 182 -14.73 -14.00 0.57
C ASN A 182 -13.99 -13.14 -0.46
N SER A 183 -14.76 -12.49 -1.32
CA SER A 183 -14.25 -11.59 -2.35
C SER A 183 -14.94 -10.24 -2.26
N THR A 184 -14.20 -9.19 -2.55
CA THR A 184 -14.72 -7.83 -2.66
C THR A 184 -14.01 -7.08 -3.78
N THR A 185 -14.70 -6.09 -4.34
CA THR A 185 -14.11 -5.20 -5.34
C THR A 185 -14.08 -3.77 -4.82
N ALA A 186 -13.07 -3.03 -5.21
CA ALA A 186 -12.93 -1.64 -4.83
C ALA A 186 -12.38 -0.80 -5.98
N THR A 187 -12.69 0.51 -5.97
CA THR A 187 -12.27 1.43 -7.02
C THR A 187 -11.41 2.54 -6.43
N PHE A 188 -10.25 2.76 -7.03
CA PHE A 188 -9.34 3.82 -6.61
C PHE A 188 -9.83 5.21 -7.05
N GLY A 189 -9.80 6.14 -6.13
CA GLY A 189 -9.94 7.57 -6.35
C GLY A 189 -8.97 8.36 -5.48
N GLY A 190 -8.03 7.66 -4.86
CA GLY A 190 -7.04 8.09 -3.88
C GLY A 190 -6.54 6.87 -3.13
N ASP A 191 -5.86 7.05 -2.00
CA ASP A 191 -5.52 5.96 -1.11
C ASP A 191 -6.78 5.20 -0.71
N LEU A 192 -6.68 3.88 -0.70
CA LEU A 192 -7.82 3.01 -0.56
C LEU A 192 -7.70 2.11 0.68
N VAL A 193 -8.74 2.09 1.48
CA VAL A 193 -8.90 1.13 2.57
C VAL A 193 -10.07 0.22 2.27
N VAL A 194 -9.81 -1.09 2.23
CA VAL A 194 -10.81 -2.12 1.92
C VAL A 194 -10.96 -3.06 3.10
N TYR A 195 -12.20 -3.36 3.45
CA TYR A 195 -12.52 -4.34 4.48
C TYR A 195 -13.02 -5.61 3.81
N CYS A 196 -12.33 -6.72 4.07
CA CYS A 196 -12.74 -8.04 3.65
C CYS A 196 -13.24 -8.81 4.88
N HIS A 197 -14.54 -9.08 4.89
CA HIS A 197 -15.21 -9.75 6.01
C HIS A 197 -15.21 -11.26 5.80
N LEU A 198 -14.56 -12.00 6.71
CA LEU A 198 -14.65 -13.45 6.75
C LEU A 198 -15.65 -13.87 7.83
N PRO A 199 -16.76 -14.57 7.47
CA PRO A 199 -17.75 -15.03 8.43
C PRO A 199 -17.25 -16.28 9.17
N LEU A 200 -16.19 -16.12 9.95
CA LEU A 200 -15.61 -17.21 10.73
C LEU A 200 -16.60 -17.62 11.82
N ALA A 201 -16.82 -18.94 11.93
CA ALA A 201 -17.46 -19.50 13.11
C ALA A 201 -16.52 -19.29 14.31
N ASN A 202 -17.08 -19.37 15.53
CA ASN A 202 -16.31 -19.29 16.77
C ASN A 202 -15.09 -20.21 16.72
N GLN A 203 -13.90 -19.66 16.90
CA GLN A 203 -12.65 -20.38 16.86
C GLN A 203 -12.20 -20.73 18.29
N ALA A 204 -11.50 -21.84 18.43
CA ALA A 204 -10.85 -22.12 19.69
C ALA A 204 -9.66 -21.17 19.91
N PRO A 205 -9.40 -20.76 21.16
CA PRO A 205 -8.28 -19.89 21.46
C PRO A 205 -6.94 -20.54 21.11
N PHE A 206 -5.99 -19.71 20.68
CA PHE A 206 -4.60 -20.12 20.49
C PHE A 206 -3.89 -20.10 21.83
N ILE A 207 -3.67 -21.30 22.40
CA ILE A 207 -3.04 -21.43 23.71
C ILE A 207 -1.53 -21.24 23.57
N ARG A 208 -1.00 -20.27 24.28
CA ARG A 208 0.44 -20.05 24.41
C ARG A 208 0.88 -20.13 25.86
N TRP A 209 1.57 -21.21 26.15
CA TRP A 209 2.14 -21.47 27.43
C TRP A 209 3.56 -20.87 27.52
N THR A 210 3.81 -20.00 28.47
CA THR A 210 5.10 -19.32 28.63
C THR A 210 5.85 -19.76 29.88
N SER A 211 5.14 -20.27 30.91
CA SER A 211 5.74 -20.81 32.15
C SER A 211 4.81 -21.84 32.78
N PRO A 212 5.38 -22.92 33.38
CA PRO A 212 6.78 -23.33 33.28
C PRO A 212 7.16 -23.79 31.88
N VAL A 213 8.43 -23.74 31.51
CA VAL A 213 8.92 -24.32 30.25
C VAL A 213 8.76 -25.85 30.29
N ASP A 214 8.47 -26.43 29.12
CA ASP A 214 8.33 -27.88 29.00
C ASP A 214 9.58 -28.63 29.50
N GLY A 215 9.35 -29.68 30.28
CA GLY A 215 10.43 -30.45 30.89
C GLY A 215 11.13 -29.79 32.10
N ALA A 216 10.65 -28.64 32.57
CA ALA A 216 11.24 -28.01 33.77
C ALA A 216 11.07 -28.87 35.02
N VAL A 217 12.13 -28.97 35.80
CA VAL A 217 12.17 -29.72 37.08
C VAL A 217 12.34 -28.74 38.23
N TYR A 218 11.47 -28.86 39.21
CA TYR A 218 11.50 -28.03 40.43
C TYR A 218 11.76 -28.85 41.67
N PRO A 219 12.54 -28.35 42.62
CA PRO A 219 12.73 -29.04 43.90
C PRO A 219 11.42 -29.05 44.70
N SER A 220 11.29 -30.03 45.59
CA SER A 220 10.12 -30.13 46.49
C SER A 220 9.93 -28.86 47.32
N GLY A 221 8.71 -28.31 47.31
CA GLY A 221 8.37 -27.07 48.01
C GLY A 221 8.69 -25.78 47.23
N ALA A 222 9.20 -25.88 46.01
CA ALA A 222 9.37 -24.70 45.17
C ALA A 222 8.03 -24.15 44.68
N GLU A 223 7.95 -22.85 44.65
CA GLU A 223 6.81 -22.14 44.01
C GLU A 223 6.94 -22.21 42.49
N VAL A 224 5.86 -22.59 41.81
CA VAL A 224 5.83 -22.69 40.34
C VAL A 224 4.78 -21.76 39.80
N PHE A 225 5.19 -20.85 38.92
CA PHE A 225 4.30 -19.90 38.27
C PHE A 225 3.80 -20.47 36.94
N PHE A 226 2.48 -20.55 36.80
CA PHE A 226 1.83 -20.90 35.55
C PHE A 226 1.44 -19.64 34.81
N ASN A 227 1.90 -19.51 33.59
CA ASN A 227 1.62 -18.32 32.74
C ASN A 227 1.22 -18.74 31.34
N ALA A 228 0.03 -18.31 30.93
CA ALA A 228 -0.51 -18.41 29.60
C ALA A 228 -1.09 -17.05 29.11
N SER A 229 -0.53 -15.95 29.62
CA SER A 229 -1.02 -14.58 29.30
C SER A 229 -0.92 -14.22 27.83
N ASP A 230 -0.04 -14.90 27.07
CA ASP A 230 0.10 -14.70 25.63
C ASP A 230 -0.91 -15.53 24.82
N THR A 231 -1.83 -16.23 25.48
CA THR A 231 -2.97 -16.90 24.83
C THR A 231 -3.92 -15.83 24.30
N TRP A 232 -4.37 -16.01 23.08
CA TRP A 232 -5.30 -15.10 22.45
C TRP A 232 -6.41 -15.86 21.71
N ASP A 233 -7.55 -15.24 21.60
CA ASP A 233 -8.71 -15.75 20.90
C ASP A 233 -9.02 -14.86 19.70
N LEU A 234 -9.22 -15.47 18.51
CA LEU A 234 -9.47 -14.74 17.27
C LEU A 234 -10.80 -13.98 17.32
N ASP A 235 -11.77 -14.52 18.06
CA ASP A 235 -13.10 -13.94 18.20
C ASP A 235 -13.16 -12.94 19.37
N ASN A 236 -12.04 -12.77 20.09
CA ASN A 236 -11.93 -11.94 21.28
C ASN A 236 -12.94 -12.33 22.38
N ASP A 237 -13.19 -13.63 22.49
CA ASP A 237 -14.02 -14.16 23.55
C ASP A 237 -13.30 -14.13 24.88
N SER A 238 -14.06 -13.97 25.97
CA SER A 238 -13.49 -14.04 27.31
C SER A 238 -13.00 -15.44 27.60
N MET A 239 -11.73 -15.57 27.94
CA MET A 239 -11.09 -16.85 28.21
C MET A 239 -11.07 -17.14 29.71
N GLN A 240 -11.24 -18.42 30.06
CA GLN A 240 -11.02 -18.92 31.39
C GLN A 240 -9.94 -19.98 31.34
N PHE A 241 -8.97 -19.88 32.25
CA PHE A 241 -7.87 -20.84 32.35
C PHE A 241 -8.12 -21.79 33.49
N LYS A 242 -7.89 -23.08 33.24
CA LYS A 242 -7.93 -24.13 34.23
C LYS A 242 -6.66 -24.95 34.16
N TRP A 243 -5.95 -25.02 35.26
CA TRP A 243 -4.72 -25.78 35.37
C TRP A 243 -4.99 -27.13 36.04
N ARG A 244 -4.43 -28.21 35.49
CA ARG A 244 -4.56 -29.56 36.01
C ARG A 244 -3.21 -30.22 36.15
N SER A 245 -3.02 -30.92 37.27
CA SER A 245 -1.94 -31.85 37.48
C SER A 245 -2.42 -33.28 37.19
N SER A 246 -1.56 -34.13 36.64
CA SER A 246 -1.86 -35.56 36.50
C SER A 246 -1.86 -36.32 37.83
N LEU A 247 -1.39 -35.67 38.91
CA LEU A 247 -1.31 -36.26 40.24
C LEU A 247 -2.39 -35.73 41.18
N ASP A 248 -2.69 -34.43 41.09
CA ASP A 248 -3.52 -33.72 42.08
C ASP A 248 -4.82 -33.21 41.52
N ASP A 249 -5.16 -33.55 40.28
CA ASP A 249 -6.30 -33.03 39.54
C ASP A 249 -6.25 -31.49 39.34
N ASP A 250 -7.25 -30.79 39.82
CA ASP A 250 -7.34 -29.34 39.59
C ASP A 250 -6.37 -28.58 40.50
N ILE A 251 -5.41 -27.90 39.93
CA ILE A 251 -4.61 -26.89 40.61
C ILE A 251 -5.50 -25.66 40.74
N VAL A 252 -5.77 -25.22 41.96
CA VAL A 252 -6.63 -24.04 42.18
C VAL A 252 -6.02 -22.84 41.49
N ALA A 253 -6.67 -22.37 40.42
CA ALA A 253 -6.28 -21.17 39.74
C ALA A 253 -7.08 -20.00 40.30
N GLY A 254 -6.43 -19.10 40.97
CA GLY A 254 -6.87 -17.73 41.07
C GLY A 254 -6.43 -17.04 39.77
N CYS A 255 -7.29 -16.98 38.74
CA CYS A 255 -7.04 -16.12 37.59
C CYS A 255 -7.48 -14.70 37.93
N ALA A 256 -6.54 -13.77 37.93
CA ALA A 256 -6.80 -12.34 37.98
C ALA A 256 -7.01 -11.83 36.55
#